data_8d28aeb2110b255a94b0867178dbd260
#
_entry.id   8d28aeb2110b255a94b0867178dbd260
#
_cell.length_a   1.000
_cell.length_b   1.000
_cell.length_c   1.000
_cell.angle_alpha   90.00
_cell.angle_beta   90.00
_cell.angle_gamma   90.00
#
_symmetry.space_group_name_H-M   'P 1'
#
loop_
_entity.id
_entity.type
_entity.pdbx_description
1 polymer ?
#
loop_
_entity_poly.entity_id
_entity_poly.type
_entity_poly.pdbx_seq_one_letter_code
_entity_poly.pdbx_strand_id
1 'polypeptide(L)'
;MLLHFFYTTVQGKAKMKRIGLLSDTHSCIDARYAEYFADCDEIWHAGDVGDMSVIVALEQIAPLRAVSGNIDHGEVKRHCREVEIFETEGVKVLMTHIGGYPGKYSPGMKRLLKEQGVRLFISGHSHILKVIYDPELQLLHINPGAAGKQGWQQKRTLVRFTIDAGDIKDLEVIEFGAKSCQDDACK
;
A
#
# COMPACT_ATOMS: atom_id res chain seq x y z
N MET A 1 2.65 -30.75 -45.70
CA MET A 1 1.63 -29.72 -45.42
C MET A 1 1.74 -29.41 -43.93
N LEU A 2 2.58 -28.39 -43.56
CA LEU A 2 2.81 -27.99 -42.17
C LEU A 2 1.75 -26.95 -41.81
N LEU A 3 0.88 -27.29 -40.82
CA LEU A 3 0.00 -26.32 -40.22
C LEU A 3 0.79 -25.50 -39.18
N HIS A 4 1.02 -24.23 -39.47
CA HIS A 4 1.47 -23.24 -38.50
C HIS A 4 0.28 -22.82 -37.64
N PHE A 5 0.25 -23.26 -36.39
CA PHE A 5 -0.64 -22.70 -35.37
C PHE A 5 -0.05 -21.36 -34.95
N PHE A 6 -0.68 -20.28 -35.36
CA PHE A 6 -0.44 -18.95 -34.80
C PHE A 6 -1.13 -18.91 -33.43
N TYR A 7 -0.35 -19.01 -32.35
CA TYR A 7 -0.80 -18.61 -31.03
C TYR A 7 -0.87 -17.07 -31.01
N THR A 8 -2.04 -16.53 -31.22
CA THR A 8 -2.32 -15.11 -30.92
C THR A 8 -2.46 -15.00 -29.41
N THR A 9 -1.37 -14.60 -28.74
CA THR A 9 -1.47 -14.11 -27.35
C THR A 9 -2.34 -12.85 -27.37
N VAL A 10 -3.57 -12.98 -26.88
CA VAL A 10 -4.40 -11.83 -26.55
C VAL A 10 -3.73 -11.17 -25.34
N GLN A 11 -2.84 -10.22 -25.59
CA GLN A 11 -2.40 -9.28 -24.56
C GLN A 11 -3.64 -8.45 -24.21
N GLY A 12 -4.26 -8.77 -23.09
CA GLY A 12 -5.27 -7.89 -22.50
C GLY A 12 -4.67 -6.49 -22.40
N LYS A 13 -5.36 -5.47 -22.92
CA LYS A 13 -4.96 -4.08 -22.75
C LYS A 13 -4.73 -3.86 -21.26
N ALA A 14 -3.48 -3.50 -20.87
CA ALA A 14 -3.19 -3.06 -19.52
C ALA A 14 -4.20 -1.95 -19.17
N LYS A 15 -4.98 -2.17 -18.12
CA LYS A 15 -6.02 -1.24 -17.70
C LYS A 15 -5.38 -0.36 -16.63
N MET A 16 -5.40 0.95 -16.85
CA MET A 16 -5.01 1.91 -15.83
C MET A 16 -5.74 1.60 -14.51
N LYS A 17 -5.00 1.53 -13.41
CA LYS A 17 -5.53 1.24 -12.08
C LYS A 17 -5.15 2.34 -11.10
N ARG A 18 -6.14 2.95 -10.46
CA ARG A 18 -5.93 3.95 -9.41
C ARG A 18 -5.91 3.29 -8.04
N ILE A 19 -4.87 3.54 -7.27
CA ILE A 19 -4.60 2.92 -5.98
C ILE A 19 -4.73 3.94 -4.87
N GLY A 20 -5.48 3.58 -3.82
CA GLY A 20 -5.45 4.24 -2.53
C GLY A 20 -4.50 3.51 -1.59
N LEU A 21 -3.60 4.21 -0.93
CA LEU A 21 -2.60 3.61 -0.04
C LEU A 21 -2.65 4.27 1.33
N LEU A 22 -2.75 3.45 2.38
CA LEU A 22 -2.69 3.88 3.78
C LEU A 22 -1.92 2.88 4.63
N SER A 23 -1.57 3.28 5.85
CA SER A 23 -0.89 2.46 6.86
C SER A 23 -1.20 2.95 8.27
N ASP A 24 -0.88 2.13 9.26
CA ASP A 24 -0.81 2.56 10.66
C ASP A 24 -2.13 3.20 11.14
N THR A 25 -3.26 2.54 10.85
CA THR A 25 -4.59 2.97 11.28
C THR A 25 -4.82 2.78 12.77
N HIS A 26 -4.21 1.73 13.39
CA HIS A 26 -4.35 1.45 14.81
C HIS A 26 -5.82 1.46 15.28
N SER A 27 -6.67 0.70 14.59
CA SER A 27 -8.12 0.60 14.82
C SER A 27 -8.92 1.90 14.55
N CYS A 28 -8.27 2.95 14.00
CA CYS A 28 -8.96 4.19 13.67
C CYS A 28 -9.66 4.07 12.31
N ILE A 29 -10.99 4.17 12.32
CA ILE A 29 -11.81 4.30 11.12
C ILE A 29 -12.18 5.78 10.96
N ASP A 30 -11.97 6.32 9.76
CA ASP A 30 -12.30 7.70 9.45
C ASP A 30 -13.27 7.73 8.25
N ALA A 31 -14.42 8.36 8.44
CA ALA A 31 -15.44 8.45 7.38
C ALA A 31 -14.92 9.10 6.08
N ARG A 32 -13.89 9.91 6.17
CA ARG A 32 -13.25 10.56 5.02
C ARG A 32 -12.51 9.58 4.10
N TYR A 33 -12.20 8.35 4.56
CA TYR A 33 -11.62 7.32 3.66
C TYR A 33 -12.53 7.06 2.46
N ALA A 34 -13.86 7.06 2.67
CA ALA A 34 -14.83 6.86 1.59
C ALA A 34 -14.77 7.99 0.54
N GLU A 35 -14.53 9.24 0.97
CA GLU A 35 -14.35 10.38 0.07
C GLU A 35 -13.01 10.30 -0.68
N TYR A 36 -11.92 10.09 0.05
CA TYR A 36 -10.58 10.10 -0.54
C TYR A 36 -10.30 8.92 -1.46
N PHE A 37 -10.96 7.78 -1.26
CA PHE A 37 -10.77 6.58 -2.06
C PHE A 37 -11.94 6.26 -2.99
N ALA A 38 -12.91 7.19 -3.14
CA ALA A 38 -14.11 6.97 -3.94
C ALA A 38 -13.85 6.57 -5.40
N ASP A 39 -12.75 7.03 -5.97
CA ASP A 39 -12.33 6.80 -7.35
C ASP A 39 -11.14 5.84 -7.48
N CYS A 40 -10.78 5.14 -6.39
CA CYS A 40 -9.73 4.13 -6.40
C CYS A 40 -10.30 2.77 -6.83
N ASP A 41 -9.58 2.09 -7.72
CA ASP A 41 -9.90 0.73 -8.15
C ASP A 41 -9.54 -0.31 -7.08
N GLU A 42 -8.58 0.00 -6.21
CA GLU A 42 -8.09 -0.87 -5.15
C GLU A 42 -7.49 -0.04 -4.01
N ILE A 43 -7.65 -0.52 -2.77
CA ILE A 43 -7.04 0.06 -1.58
C ILE A 43 -5.95 -0.88 -1.06
N TRP A 44 -4.79 -0.32 -0.69
CA TRP A 44 -3.69 -1.06 -0.09
C TRP A 44 -3.40 -0.56 1.32
N HIS A 45 -3.30 -1.49 2.28
CA HIS A 45 -3.01 -1.17 3.68
C HIS A 45 -1.66 -1.79 4.11
N ALA A 46 -0.69 -0.95 4.43
CA ALA A 46 0.68 -1.38 4.74
C ALA A 46 0.92 -1.75 6.23
N GLY A 47 -0.09 -2.30 6.90
CA GLY A 47 0.02 -2.89 8.25
C GLY A 47 -0.26 -1.95 9.41
N ASP A 48 -0.22 -2.52 10.62
CA ASP A 48 -0.73 -1.92 11.86
C ASP A 48 -2.19 -1.47 11.71
N VAL A 49 -3.00 -2.43 11.28
CA VAL A 49 -4.44 -2.29 11.07
C VAL A 49 -5.16 -2.07 12.40
N GLY A 50 -4.87 -2.94 13.38
CA GLY A 50 -5.42 -2.96 14.73
C GLY A 50 -6.64 -3.85 14.89
N ASP A 51 -7.73 -3.57 14.20
CA ASP A 51 -8.99 -4.31 14.33
C ASP A 51 -9.60 -4.67 12.97
N MET A 52 -10.32 -5.80 12.90
CA MET A 52 -10.99 -6.26 11.67
C MET A 52 -12.04 -5.29 11.15
N SER A 53 -12.60 -4.44 12.01
CA SER A 53 -13.55 -3.40 11.58
C SER A 53 -12.94 -2.41 10.59
N VAL A 54 -11.62 -2.17 10.66
CA VAL A 54 -10.91 -1.34 9.66
C VAL A 54 -10.90 -2.04 8.30
N ILE A 55 -10.59 -3.34 8.28
CA ILE A 55 -10.62 -4.15 7.04
C ILE A 55 -12.01 -4.08 6.41
N VAL A 56 -13.05 -4.40 7.20
CA VAL A 56 -14.44 -4.38 6.73
C VAL A 56 -14.84 -3.00 6.20
N ALA A 57 -14.46 -1.93 6.90
CA ALA A 57 -14.78 -0.57 6.47
C ALA A 57 -14.10 -0.19 5.14
N LEU A 58 -12.85 -0.58 4.93
CA LEU A 58 -12.13 -0.31 3.69
C LEU A 58 -12.66 -1.16 2.52
N GLU A 59 -13.02 -2.41 2.76
CA GLU A 59 -13.63 -3.31 1.75
C GLU A 59 -15.00 -2.82 1.25
N GLN A 60 -15.72 -2.01 2.06
CA GLN A 60 -16.95 -1.35 1.60
C GLN A 60 -16.70 -0.23 0.59
N ILE A 61 -15.48 0.27 0.49
CA ILE A 61 -15.10 1.36 -0.44
C ILE A 61 -14.58 0.78 -1.75
N ALA A 62 -13.58 -0.12 -1.68
CA ALA A 62 -12.97 -0.75 -2.85
C ALA A 62 -12.30 -2.08 -2.44
N PRO A 63 -11.97 -2.98 -3.39
CA PRO A 63 -11.17 -4.18 -3.13
C PRO A 63 -9.90 -3.84 -2.33
N LEU A 64 -9.64 -4.60 -1.27
CA LEU A 64 -8.56 -4.34 -0.33
C LEU A 64 -7.42 -5.38 -0.47
N ARG A 65 -6.18 -4.90 -0.44
CA ARG A 65 -4.98 -5.68 -0.09
C ARG A 65 -4.42 -5.15 1.21
N ALA A 66 -4.12 -6.03 2.15
CA ALA A 66 -3.57 -5.62 3.42
C ALA A 66 -2.46 -6.57 3.89
N VAL A 67 -1.41 -6.00 4.46
CA VAL A 67 -0.43 -6.78 5.23
C VAL A 67 -0.64 -6.54 6.72
N SER A 68 -0.23 -7.50 7.54
CA SER A 68 -0.23 -7.32 8.99
C SER A 68 1.02 -6.59 9.46
N GLY A 69 0.88 -5.75 10.48
CA GLY A 69 1.98 -5.08 11.17
C GLY A 69 2.32 -5.73 12.51
N ASN A 70 3.18 -5.07 13.27
CA ASN A 70 3.68 -5.62 14.55
C ASN A 70 2.67 -5.53 15.69
N ILE A 71 1.66 -4.67 15.60
CA ILE A 71 0.60 -4.63 16.60
C ILE A 71 -0.55 -5.59 16.25
N ASP A 72 -0.59 -6.08 15.01
CA ASP A 72 -1.68 -6.91 14.55
C ASP A 72 -1.53 -8.34 15.10
N HIS A 73 -2.59 -8.84 15.70
CA HIS A 73 -2.68 -10.17 16.29
C HIS A 73 -4.07 -10.78 16.04
N GLY A 74 -4.28 -11.99 16.56
CA GLY A 74 -5.60 -12.64 16.50
C GLY A 74 -6.13 -12.78 15.08
N GLU A 75 -7.25 -12.15 14.80
CA GLU A 75 -7.99 -12.28 13.55
C GLU A 75 -7.31 -11.53 12.39
N VAL A 76 -6.86 -10.31 12.62
CA VAL A 76 -6.12 -9.51 11.63
C VAL A 76 -4.87 -10.25 11.15
N LYS A 77 -4.08 -10.82 12.08
CA LYS A 77 -2.87 -11.59 11.76
C LYS A 77 -3.15 -12.85 10.95
N ARG A 78 -4.33 -13.47 11.10
CA ARG A 78 -4.75 -14.62 10.30
C ARG A 78 -5.27 -14.23 8.93
N HIS A 79 -5.89 -13.06 8.84
CA HIS A 79 -6.48 -12.54 7.60
C HIS A 79 -5.43 -11.94 6.67
N CYS A 80 -4.48 -11.17 7.22
CA CYS A 80 -3.45 -10.45 6.47
C CYS A 80 -2.10 -11.17 6.54
N ARG A 81 -1.41 -11.30 5.40
CA ARG A 81 -0.03 -11.80 5.36
C ARG A 81 0.93 -10.75 5.92
N GLU A 82 2.12 -11.16 6.36
CA GLU A 82 3.18 -10.22 6.77
C GLU A 82 3.87 -9.56 5.56
N VAL A 83 3.93 -10.29 4.45
CA VAL A 83 4.52 -9.83 3.19
C VAL A 83 3.61 -10.24 2.05
N GLU A 84 3.29 -9.33 1.17
CA GLU A 84 2.65 -9.60 -0.10
C GLU A 84 3.57 -9.23 -1.26
N ILE A 85 3.71 -10.17 -2.22
CA ILE A 85 4.40 -9.91 -3.48
C ILE A 85 3.40 -10.24 -4.59
N PHE A 86 3.12 -9.27 -5.43
CA PHE A 86 2.16 -9.42 -6.52
C PHE A 86 2.53 -8.54 -7.71
N GLU A 87 1.87 -8.76 -8.81
CA GLU A 87 2.01 -7.95 -10.02
C GLU A 87 0.66 -7.33 -10.38
N THR A 88 0.68 -6.08 -10.75
CA THR A 88 -0.51 -5.37 -11.23
C THR A 88 -0.11 -4.36 -12.31
N GLU A 89 -0.84 -4.36 -13.42
CA GLU A 89 -0.62 -3.49 -14.59
C GLU A 89 0.86 -3.39 -15.03
N GLY A 90 1.62 -4.52 -14.95
CA GLY A 90 3.03 -4.59 -15.32
C GLY A 90 4.02 -4.07 -14.28
N VAL A 91 3.56 -3.73 -13.07
CA VAL A 91 4.43 -3.35 -11.94
C VAL A 91 4.48 -4.48 -10.93
N LYS A 92 5.69 -4.95 -10.61
CA LYS A 92 5.89 -5.89 -9.51
C LYS A 92 6.02 -5.14 -8.20
N VAL A 93 5.13 -5.46 -7.27
CA VAL A 93 4.97 -4.81 -5.97
C VAL A 93 5.39 -5.76 -4.85
N LEU A 94 6.11 -5.23 -3.85
CA LEU A 94 6.26 -5.86 -2.55
C LEU A 94 5.70 -4.92 -1.49
N MET A 95 4.79 -5.43 -0.69
CA MET A 95 4.22 -4.71 0.45
C MET A 95 4.51 -5.48 1.74
N THR A 96 5.00 -4.78 2.75
CA THR A 96 5.23 -5.28 4.11
C THR A 96 5.17 -4.14 5.10
N HIS A 97 4.88 -4.42 6.37
CA HIS A 97 4.83 -3.36 7.36
C HIS A 97 6.23 -2.87 7.75
N ILE A 98 7.14 -3.78 8.15
CA ILE A 98 8.50 -3.43 8.59
C ILE A 98 9.51 -3.81 7.51
N GLY A 99 9.84 -2.87 6.63
CA GLY A 99 10.77 -3.10 5.52
C GLY A 99 11.94 -2.11 5.45
N GLY A 100 11.89 -1.03 6.21
CA GLY A 100 12.84 0.08 6.09
C GLY A 100 12.62 0.90 4.83
N TYR A 101 13.67 1.51 4.30
CA TYR A 101 13.61 2.40 3.13
C TYR A 101 14.99 2.45 2.43
N PRO A 102 15.09 3.00 1.20
CA PRO A 102 16.34 3.15 0.48
C PRO A 102 17.46 3.74 1.33
N GLY A 103 18.60 3.02 1.38
CA GLY A 103 19.73 3.35 2.23
C GLY A 103 19.65 2.79 3.66
N LYS A 104 18.47 2.37 4.14
CA LYS A 104 18.28 1.80 5.49
C LYS A 104 17.19 0.70 5.46
N TYR A 105 17.37 -0.29 4.64
CA TYR A 105 16.50 -1.46 4.58
C TYR A 105 16.58 -2.32 5.83
N SER A 106 15.48 -2.97 6.20
CA SER A 106 15.47 -4.02 7.21
C SER A 106 16.36 -5.21 6.78
N PRO A 107 16.91 -5.99 7.72
CA PRO A 107 17.77 -7.13 7.39
C PRO A 107 17.13 -8.08 6.36
N GLY A 108 17.85 -8.38 5.29
CA GLY A 108 17.39 -9.27 4.21
C GLY A 108 16.47 -8.60 3.17
N MET A 109 15.84 -7.46 3.47
CA MET A 109 14.87 -6.83 2.58
C MET A 109 15.49 -6.41 1.25
N LYS A 110 16.65 -5.77 1.26
CA LYS A 110 17.34 -5.36 0.02
C LYS A 110 17.60 -6.54 -0.93
N ARG A 111 18.00 -7.68 -0.38
CA ARG A 111 18.21 -8.91 -1.15
C ARG A 111 16.89 -9.40 -1.73
N LEU A 112 15.84 -9.49 -0.92
CA LEU A 112 14.51 -9.93 -1.36
C LEU A 112 13.97 -9.06 -2.49
N LEU A 113 14.03 -7.74 -2.35
CA LEU A 113 13.59 -6.78 -3.38
C LEU A 113 14.31 -7.02 -4.71
N LYS A 114 15.63 -7.22 -4.68
CA LYS A 114 16.45 -7.48 -5.85
C LYS A 114 16.13 -8.83 -6.49
N GLU A 115 16.08 -9.91 -5.70
CA GLU A 115 15.79 -11.28 -6.18
C GLU A 115 14.41 -11.39 -6.81
N GLN A 116 13.43 -10.64 -6.28
CA GLN A 116 12.07 -10.61 -6.80
C GLN A 116 11.88 -9.64 -7.97
N GLY A 117 12.85 -8.79 -8.28
CA GLY A 117 12.70 -7.78 -9.33
C GLY A 117 11.58 -6.77 -9.04
N VAL A 118 11.46 -6.35 -7.78
CA VAL A 118 10.42 -5.42 -7.32
C VAL A 118 10.65 -4.03 -7.91
N ARG A 119 9.60 -3.40 -8.41
CA ARG A 119 9.61 -2.02 -8.92
C ARG A 119 8.89 -1.03 -8.01
N LEU A 120 7.97 -1.51 -7.19
CA LEU A 120 7.28 -0.72 -6.18
C LEU A 120 7.40 -1.42 -4.83
N PHE A 121 8.08 -0.77 -3.89
CA PHE A 121 8.22 -1.25 -2.52
C PHE A 121 7.40 -0.37 -1.58
N ILE A 122 6.49 -0.98 -0.82
CA ILE A 122 5.62 -0.31 0.14
C ILE A 122 5.93 -0.80 1.54
N SER A 123 6.11 0.14 2.47
CA SER A 123 6.24 -0.16 3.90
C SER A 123 5.50 0.87 4.76
N GLY A 124 5.24 0.53 6.02
CA GLY A 124 4.64 1.39 7.05
C GLY A 124 5.55 1.64 8.24
N HIS A 125 5.01 1.44 9.44
CA HIS A 125 5.68 1.36 10.74
C HIS A 125 6.32 2.66 11.26
N SER A 126 7.02 3.40 10.43
CA SER A 126 7.72 4.62 10.91
C SER A 126 6.78 5.80 11.14
N HIS A 127 5.53 5.72 10.68
CA HIS A 127 4.54 6.80 10.64
C HIS A 127 5.02 8.06 9.88
N ILE A 128 6.10 7.95 9.14
CA ILE A 128 6.71 9.07 8.41
C ILE A 128 6.48 8.87 6.92
N LEU A 129 5.74 9.80 6.32
CA LEU A 129 5.56 9.84 4.88
C LEU A 129 6.93 9.89 4.16
N LYS A 130 7.16 8.95 3.25
CA LYS A 130 8.34 8.90 2.38
C LYS A 130 7.95 8.43 1.00
N VAL A 131 8.44 9.16 0.00
CA VAL A 131 8.40 8.75 -1.41
C VAL A 131 9.82 8.91 -1.94
N ILE A 132 10.52 7.80 -2.17
CA ILE A 132 11.96 7.80 -2.49
C ILE A 132 12.22 6.82 -3.63
N TYR A 133 12.87 7.27 -4.69
CA TYR A 133 13.40 6.39 -5.73
C TYR A 133 14.77 5.83 -5.31
N ASP A 134 14.91 4.51 -5.39
CA ASP A 134 16.20 3.83 -5.18
C ASP A 134 16.86 3.57 -6.55
N PRO A 135 17.91 4.32 -6.90
CA PRO A 135 18.60 4.15 -8.19
C PRO A 135 19.40 2.84 -8.27
N GLU A 136 19.79 2.26 -7.13
CA GLU A 136 20.54 1.00 -7.10
C GLU A 136 19.64 -0.20 -7.45
N LEU A 137 18.42 -0.22 -6.90
CA LEU A 137 17.45 -1.27 -7.15
C LEU A 137 16.45 -0.92 -8.27
N GLN A 138 16.48 0.31 -8.77
CA GLN A 138 15.56 0.84 -9.78
C GLN A 138 14.08 0.66 -9.36
N LEU A 139 13.78 0.93 -8.11
CA LEU A 139 12.43 0.86 -7.56
C LEU A 139 11.98 2.16 -6.92
N LEU A 140 10.66 2.37 -6.88
CA LEU A 140 10.05 3.40 -6.06
C LEU A 140 9.69 2.82 -4.69
N HIS A 141 10.08 3.49 -3.62
CA HIS A 141 9.63 3.21 -2.26
C HIS A 141 8.58 4.22 -1.84
N ILE A 142 7.48 3.73 -1.26
CA ILE A 142 6.42 4.55 -0.65
C ILE A 142 6.15 4.05 0.77
N ASN A 143 6.24 4.96 1.72
CA ASN A 143 5.62 4.84 3.03
C ASN A 143 4.54 5.93 3.10
N PRO A 144 3.25 5.60 3.25
CA PRO A 144 2.18 6.60 3.20
C PRO A 144 2.10 7.47 4.45
N GLY A 145 2.95 7.23 5.45
CA GLY A 145 2.79 7.79 6.78
C GLY A 145 1.69 7.06 7.56
N ALA A 146 1.17 7.66 8.61
CA ALA A 146 0.12 7.07 9.42
C ALA A 146 -1.25 7.70 9.14
N ALA A 147 -2.23 6.84 8.87
CA ALA A 147 -3.63 7.22 8.74
C ALA A 147 -4.37 7.29 10.09
N GLY A 148 -3.84 6.65 11.12
CA GLY A 148 -4.36 6.67 12.48
C GLY A 148 -3.92 7.86 13.31
N LYS A 149 -4.40 7.90 14.55
CA LYS A 149 -4.11 8.95 15.54
C LYS A 149 -2.94 8.62 16.47
N GLN A 150 -2.43 7.39 16.45
CA GLN A 150 -1.32 6.94 17.31
C GLN A 150 0.04 7.26 16.67
N GLY A 151 1.08 7.44 17.49
CA GLY A 151 2.46 7.64 17.05
C GLY A 151 2.95 9.09 17.21
N TRP A 152 4.07 9.42 16.57
CA TRP A 152 4.78 10.70 16.69
C TRP A 152 4.45 11.70 15.57
N GLN A 153 3.73 11.26 14.55
CA GLN A 153 3.32 12.11 13.43
C GLN A 153 2.46 13.28 13.91
N GLN A 154 2.63 14.44 13.29
CA GLN A 154 1.81 15.61 13.56
C GLN A 154 0.56 15.65 12.66
N LYS A 155 0.66 15.05 11.47
CA LYS A 155 -0.39 15.00 10.46
C LYS A 155 -0.68 13.55 10.09
N ARG A 156 -1.90 13.28 9.79
CA ARG A 156 -2.36 12.02 9.22
C ARG A 156 -2.28 12.11 7.71
N THR A 157 -1.80 11.04 7.08
CA THR A 157 -1.56 11.05 5.63
C THR A 157 -2.09 9.79 4.95
N LEU A 158 -2.49 9.96 3.71
CA LEU A 158 -2.81 8.92 2.73
C LEU A 158 -2.05 9.22 1.45
N VAL A 159 -1.89 8.24 0.59
CA VAL A 159 -1.31 8.41 -0.74
C VAL A 159 -2.27 7.84 -1.78
N ARG A 160 -2.41 8.51 -2.92
CA ARG A 160 -3.04 7.95 -4.11
C ARG A 160 -2.06 8.00 -5.26
N PHE A 161 -2.14 7.02 -6.15
CA PHE A 161 -1.34 7.00 -7.37
C PHE A 161 -2.00 6.11 -8.42
N THR A 162 -1.53 6.22 -9.65
CA THR A 162 -2.01 5.43 -10.78
C THR A 162 -0.91 4.49 -11.26
N ILE A 163 -1.27 3.24 -11.55
CA ILE A 163 -0.42 2.29 -12.27
C ILE A 163 -1.01 2.12 -13.67
N ASP A 164 -0.18 2.32 -14.70
CA ASP A 164 -0.59 2.24 -16.08
C ASP A 164 0.54 1.72 -16.95
N ALA A 165 0.33 0.55 -17.56
CA ALA A 165 1.27 -0.09 -18.49
C ALA A 165 2.73 -0.18 -17.96
N GLY A 166 2.92 -0.46 -16.69
CA GLY A 166 4.21 -0.59 -16.04
C GLY A 166 4.76 0.71 -15.44
N ASP A 167 4.08 1.83 -15.58
CA ASP A 167 4.46 3.12 -15.01
C ASP A 167 3.64 3.47 -13.77
N ILE A 168 4.27 4.15 -12.82
CA ILE A 168 3.64 4.70 -11.61
C ILE A 168 3.60 6.21 -11.77
N LYS A 169 2.41 6.80 -11.76
CA LYS A 169 2.19 8.20 -12.04
C LYS A 169 1.09 8.81 -11.17
N ASP A 170 0.88 10.11 -11.28
CA ASP A 170 -0.18 10.86 -10.59
C ASP A 170 -0.16 10.65 -9.07
N LEU A 171 1.05 10.55 -8.47
CA LEU A 171 1.20 10.36 -7.04
C LEU A 171 0.77 11.63 -6.31
N GLU A 172 -0.21 11.48 -5.44
CA GLU A 172 -0.79 12.52 -4.62
C GLU A 172 -0.70 12.14 -3.14
N VAL A 173 -0.26 13.08 -2.32
CA VAL A 173 -0.27 12.96 -0.86
C VAL A 173 -1.46 13.74 -0.33
N ILE A 174 -2.30 13.09 0.47
CA ILE A 174 -3.45 13.70 1.13
C ILE A 174 -3.12 13.84 2.62
N GLU A 175 -3.01 15.07 3.08
CA GLU A 175 -2.96 15.39 4.50
C GLU A 175 -4.38 15.63 5.01
N PHE A 176 -4.82 14.86 6.00
CA PHE A 176 -6.20 14.93 6.48
C PHE A 176 -6.31 14.95 8.01
N GLY A 177 -6.31 16.12 8.54
CA GLY A 177 -6.49 16.34 9.98
C GLY A 177 -5.21 16.20 10.81
N ALA A 178 -5.24 16.86 11.96
CA ALA A 178 -4.20 16.76 12.97
C ALA A 178 -4.38 15.49 13.82
N LYS A 179 -3.33 15.09 14.52
CA LYS A 179 -3.36 13.99 15.49
C LYS A 179 -4.30 14.30 16.69
N SER A 180 -4.55 15.57 17.02
CA SER A 180 -5.32 15.99 18.19
C SER A 180 -6.80 15.61 18.11
N CYS A 181 -7.29 14.98 19.15
CA CYS A 181 -8.62 14.43 19.33
C CYS A 181 -9.71 15.51 19.48
N GLN A 182 -10.03 16.24 18.42
CA GLN A 182 -11.26 17.04 18.41
C GLN A 182 -12.31 16.52 17.42
N ASP A 183 -11.96 15.53 16.59
CA ASP A 183 -12.93 14.88 15.71
C ASP A 183 -13.35 13.53 16.29
N ASP A 184 -14.58 13.44 16.77
CA ASP A 184 -15.22 12.25 17.38
C ASP A 184 -15.43 11.05 16.41
N ALA A 185 -14.73 11.00 15.30
CA ALA A 185 -14.93 10.01 14.24
C ALA A 185 -14.16 8.69 14.42
N CYS A 186 -13.37 8.57 15.49
CA CYS A 186 -12.69 7.30 15.83
C CYS A 186 -13.20 6.83 17.22
N LYS A 187 -14.37 6.25 17.29
CA LYS A 187 -14.84 5.44 18.41
C LYS A 187 -15.01 4.02 17.94
#